data_cffbc98832e845276aa8bdfd4db3e051
#
_entry.id   cffbc98832e845276aa8bdfd4db3e051
#
_cell.length_a   1.000
_cell.length_b   1.000
_cell.length_c   1.000
_cell.angle_alpha   90.00
_cell.angle_beta   90.00
_cell.angle_gamma   90.00
#
_symmetry.space_group_name_H-M   'P 1'
#
loop_
_entity.id
_entity.type
_entity.pdbx_description
1 polymer ?
#
loop_
_entity_poly.entity_id
_entity_poly.type
_entity_poly.pdbx_seq_one_letter_code
_entity_poly.pdbx_strand_id
1 'polypeptide(L)'
;MKKHWIAPAILVFSRLLLLLALPLEGMVGYGDFIHFFRIANLAGWPYIHYWSEFPPIFPFLGELIYRLSAGRETTFDTLLILVLTVADALNLYLFSRLADRLFQKEEARVRLGGYLLCLAGLAYTWWYFDSIAVLAMLLGLLWILEQQPVRAGVALGLGILIKWFPVLLIPLAIKKTGWRKGVLTGIIAIGLSALVYGGLALASPKFTAASLQSQSAKGSWETPWALLDGNLTTGNFGPEIERLDARTASRTDRNPAVIPTWVTLLVFGGLGLATFLRLKVQTDRQIISFGLITFGLFFLWSPGWSPQWILYFLPPILLALPIQTAALLGGTIILANLMEWPVLLSRGMFWTLPMTIGIRTLLMILLVVAAFQSVSGGRE
;
A
#
# COMPACT_ATOMS: atom_id res chain seq x y z
N MET A 1 27.10 3.02 -8.58
CA MET A 1 26.29 1.80 -8.45
C MET A 1 26.49 1.07 -7.12
N LYS A 2 27.71 0.69 -6.73
CA LYS A 2 27.96 -0.11 -5.48
C LYS A 2 27.37 0.50 -4.19
N LYS A 3 27.34 1.82 -4.06
CA LYS A 3 26.88 2.55 -2.87
C LYS A 3 25.39 2.32 -2.51
N HIS A 4 24.50 2.20 -3.49
CA HIS A 4 23.06 2.04 -3.26
C HIS A 4 22.66 0.63 -2.79
N TRP A 5 23.57 -0.35 -2.84
CA TRP A 5 23.30 -1.74 -2.46
C TRP A 5 23.66 -2.06 -0.99
N ILE A 6 24.31 -1.14 -0.26
CA ILE A 6 24.73 -1.40 1.14
C ILE A 6 23.49 -1.58 2.05
N ALA A 7 22.55 -0.64 2.04
CA ALA A 7 21.35 -0.74 2.87
C ALA A 7 20.47 -1.95 2.49
N PRO A 8 20.19 -2.21 1.19
CA PRO A 8 19.57 -3.47 0.77
C PRO A 8 20.26 -4.73 1.28
N ALA A 9 21.59 -4.80 1.19
CA ALA A 9 22.34 -5.96 1.67
C ALA A 9 22.23 -6.14 3.20
N ILE A 10 22.28 -5.06 3.96
CA ILE A 10 22.05 -5.09 5.42
C ILE A 10 20.67 -5.64 5.74
N LEU A 11 19.62 -5.18 5.05
CA LEU A 11 18.25 -5.67 5.26
C LEU A 11 18.13 -7.17 4.94
N VAL A 12 18.62 -7.60 3.78
CA VAL A 12 18.58 -9.01 3.38
C VAL A 12 19.31 -9.87 4.41
N PHE A 13 20.52 -9.48 4.80
CA PHE A 13 21.30 -10.23 5.76
C PHE A 13 20.61 -10.31 7.13
N SER A 14 20.05 -9.19 7.64
CA SER A 14 19.32 -9.19 8.91
C SER A 14 18.09 -10.10 8.88
N ARG A 15 17.33 -10.11 7.78
CA ARG A 15 16.16 -10.99 7.62
C ARG A 15 16.54 -12.46 7.49
N LEU A 16 17.61 -12.79 6.77
CA LEU A 16 18.11 -14.15 6.71
C LEU A 16 18.56 -14.65 8.09
N LEU A 17 19.22 -13.79 8.88
CA LEU A 17 19.57 -14.13 10.27
C LEU A 17 18.33 -14.38 11.13
N LEU A 18 17.29 -13.54 11.00
CA LEU A 18 16.02 -13.76 11.73
C LEU A 18 15.36 -15.07 11.32
N LEU A 19 15.32 -15.41 10.04
CA LEU A 19 14.78 -16.68 9.55
C LEU A 19 15.53 -17.91 10.07
N LEU A 20 16.84 -17.78 10.33
CA LEU A 20 17.65 -18.85 10.89
C LEU A 20 17.55 -18.93 12.42
N ALA A 21 17.27 -17.81 13.08
CA ALA A 21 17.30 -17.71 14.55
C ALA A 21 15.95 -17.88 15.23
N LEU A 22 14.84 -17.59 14.53
CA LEU A 22 13.51 -17.56 15.11
C LEU A 22 12.59 -18.63 14.49
N PRO A 23 11.66 -19.19 15.28
CA PRO A 23 10.60 -20.06 14.75
C PRO A 23 9.72 -19.28 13.76
N LEU A 24 9.42 -19.89 12.63
CA LEU A 24 8.66 -19.24 11.55
C LEU A 24 7.26 -18.80 12.00
N GLU A 25 6.58 -19.65 12.80
CA GLU A 25 5.26 -19.35 13.36
C GLU A 25 5.25 -18.06 14.18
N GLY A 26 6.31 -17.79 14.93
CA GLY A 26 6.47 -16.55 15.70
C GLY A 26 6.69 -15.32 14.82
N MET A 27 7.21 -15.51 13.61
CA MET A 27 7.45 -14.41 12.66
C MET A 27 6.20 -14.03 11.87
N VAL A 28 5.35 -14.98 11.49
CA VAL A 28 4.20 -14.76 10.59
C VAL A 28 2.84 -14.77 11.26
N GLY A 29 2.76 -15.19 12.53
CA GLY A 29 1.51 -15.50 13.22
C GLY A 29 0.50 -14.34 13.40
N TYR A 30 0.92 -13.08 13.22
CA TYR A 30 0.03 -11.92 13.27
C TYR A 30 -0.29 -11.33 11.90
N GLY A 31 0.21 -11.95 10.82
CA GLY A 31 -0.03 -11.52 9.45
C GLY A 31 -1.07 -12.36 8.73
N ASP A 32 -1.23 -12.11 7.43
CA ASP A 32 -2.20 -12.81 6.58
C ASP A 32 -1.63 -14.08 5.92
N PHE A 33 -0.48 -14.61 6.38
CA PHE A 33 0.20 -15.73 5.72
C PHE A 33 -0.65 -16.99 5.65
N ILE A 34 -1.26 -17.38 6.78
CA ILE A 34 -2.17 -18.52 6.79
C ILE A 34 -3.37 -18.32 5.85
N HIS A 35 -3.89 -17.08 5.77
CA HIS A 35 -4.95 -16.72 4.84
C HIS A 35 -4.49 -16.84 3.38
N PHE A 36 -3.31 -16.32 3.05
CA PHE A 36 -2.73 -16.44 1.71
C PHE A 36 -2.49 -17.89 1.31
N PHE A 37 -1.97 -18.72 2.23
CA PHE A 37 -1.77 -20.14 2.01
C PHE A 37 -3.10 -20.87 1.76
N ARG A 38 -4.12 -20.62 2.59
CA ARG A 38 -5.45 -21.24 2.45
C ARG A 38 -6.14 -20.85 1.15
N ILE A 39 -6.04 -19.59 0.72
CA ILE A 39 -6.56 -19.15 -0.59
C ILE A 39 -5.82 -19.87 -1.71
N ALA A 40 -4.50 -19.95 -1.66
CA ALA A 40 -3.70 -20.63 -2.68
C ALA A 40 -3.93 -22.17 -2.70
N ASN A 41 -4.41 -22.74 -1.59
CA ASN A 41 -4.79 -24.15 -1.50
C ASN A 41 -6.19 -24.46 -2.09
N LEU A 42 -6.96 -23.43 -2.51
CA LEU A 42 -8.24 -23.66 -3.17
C LEU A 42 -8.05 -24.33 -4.54
N ALA A 43 -9.01 -25.18 -4.92
CA ALA A 43 -8.94 -25.89 -6.18
C ALA A 43 -9.01 -24.94 -7.40
N GLY A 44 -7.96 -24.90 -8.21
CA GLY A 44 -7.92 -24.16 -9.48
C GLY A 44 -7.10 -22.88 -9.42
N TRP A 45 -7.45 -21.91 -10.26
CA TRP A 45 -6.74 -20.63 -10.41
C TRP A 45 -7.58 -19.46 -9.93
N PRO A 46 -7.00 -18.46 -9.25
CA PRO A 46 -7.71 -17.26 -8.85
C PRO A 46 -8.30 -16.54 -10.08
N TYR A 47 -9.44 -15.89 -9.91
CA TYR A 47 -10.21 -15.21 -10.97
C TYR A 47 -10.85 -16.14 -12.01
N ILE A 48 -10.44 -17.40 -12.08
CA ILE A 48 -10.93 -18.38 -13.06
C ILE A 48 -11.84 -19.40 -12.39
N HIS A 49 -11.44 -19.94 -11.24
CA HIS A 49 -12.17 -20.99 -10.54
C HIS A 49 -12.70 -20.53 -9.19
N TYR A 50 -12.14 -19.45 -8.64
CA TYR A 50 -12.57 -18.80 -7.41
C TYR A 50 -12.33 -17.30 -7.46
N TRP A 51 -13.12 -16.52 -6.69
CA TRP A 51 -12.92 -15.08 -6.60
C TRP A 51 -11.84 -14.74 -5.57
N SER A 52 -11.19 -13.59 -5.76
CA SER A 52 -10.18 -13.06 -4.85
C SER A 52 -10.44 -11.59 -4.54
N GLU A 53 -10.30 -11.22 -3.28
CA GLU A 53 -10.37 -9.85 -2.77
C GLU A 53 -9.14 -9.00 -3.10
N PHE A 54 -8.09 -9.59 -3.61
CA PHE A 54 -6.87 -8.90 -4.01
C PHE A 54 -6.79 -8.77 -5.53
N PRO A 55 -6.20 -7.69 -6.06
CA PRO A 55 -5.91 -7.58 -7.48
C PRO A 55 -5.03 -8.74 -7.98
N PRO A 56 -5.07 -9.08 -9.29
CA PRO A 56 -4.71 -10.41 -9.79
C PRO A 56 -3.25 -10.83 -9.57
N ILE A 57 -2.27 -9.91 -9.62
CA ILE A 57 -0.85 -10.33 -9.56
C ILE A 57 -0.54 -11.08 -8.27
N PHE A 58 -1.00 -10.60 -7.11
CA PHE A 58 -0.67 -11.27 -5.85
C PHE A 58 -1.32 -12.64 -5.70
N PRO A 59 -2.63 -12.85 -5.99
CA PRO A 59 -3.23 -14.19 -5.97
C PRO A 59 -2.55 -15.19 -6.90
N PHE A 60 -2.17 -14.78 -8.12
CA PHE A 60 -1.42 -15.65 -9.03
C PHE A 60 0.01 -15.94 -8.52
N LEU A 61 0.66 -14.98 -7.89
CA LEU A 61 1.95 -15.18 -7.23
C LEU A 61 1.81 -16.17 -6.06
N GLY A 62 0.77 -16.03 -5.24
CA GLY A 62 0.46 -16.95 -4.14
C GLY A 62 0.26 -18.37 -4.65
N GLU A 63 -0.50 -18.57 -5.71
CA GLU A 63 -0.69 -19.87 -6.36
C GLU A 63 0.63 -20.46 -6.87
N LEU A 64 1.49 -19.63 -7.49
CA LEU A 64 2.82 -20.08 -7.93
C LEU A 64 3.69 -20.53 -6.75
N ILE A 65 3.73 -19.75 -5.68
CA ILE A 65 4.48 -20.07 -4.45
C ILE A 65 3.93 -21.36 -3.82
N TYR A 66 2.60 -21.52 -3.77
CA TYR A 66 1.95 -22.74 -3.26
C TYR A 66 2.40 -23.97 -4.04
N ARG A 67 2.43 -23.93 -5.37
CA ARG A 67 2.91 -25.04 -6.21
C ARG A 67 4.39 -25.33 -5.98
N LEU A 68 5.23 -24.29 -5.87
CA LEU A 68 6.67 -24.42 -5.58
C LEU A 68 6.92 -24.98 -4.17
N SER A 69 6.03 -24.71 -3.22
CA SER A 69 6.10 -25.25 -1.85
C SER A 69 5.61 -26.72 -1.75
N ALA A 70 5.11 -27.29 -2.84
CA ALA A 70 4.46 -28.61 -2.85
C ALA A 70 3.33 -28.72 -1.80
N GLY A 71 2.59 -27.62 -1.57
CA GLY A 71 1.51 -27.56 -0.60
C GLY A 71 1.95 -27.59 0.87
N ARG A 72 3.22 -27.34 1.16
CA ARG A 72 3.74 -27.27 2.54
C ARG A 72 3.71 -25.84 3.03
N GLU A 73 2.94 -25.56 4.11
CA GLU A 73 2.75 -24.21 4.66
C GLU A 73 4.07 -23.54 5.04
N THR A 74 4.95 -24.22 5.79
CA THR A 74 6.25 -23.66 6.21
C THR A 74 7.15 -23.30 5.03
N THR A 75 7.10 -24.09 3.95
CA THR A 75 7.84 -23.79 2.71
C THR A 75 7.22 -22.60 1.96
N PHE A 76 5.88 -22.53 1.92
CA PHE A 76 5.15 -21.40 1.35
C PHE A 76 5.51 -20.10 2.05
N ASP A 77 5.44 -20.10 3.38
CA ASP A 77 5.77 -18.92 4.20
C ASP A 77 7.21 -18.48 4.00
N THR A 78 8.16 -19.41 3.99
CA THR A 78 9.57 -19.12 3.74
C THR A 78 9.77 -18.49 2.35
N LEU A 79 9.19 -19.06 1.30
CA LEU A 79 9.29 -18.53 -0.06
C LEU A 79 8.66 -17.13 -0.17
N LEU A 80 7.50 -16.94 0.45
CA LEU A 80 6.84 -15.62 0.45
C LEU A 80 7.67 -14.57 1.19
N ILE A 81 8.24 -14.88 2.38
CA ILE A 81 9.16 -13.98 3.08
C ILE A 81 10.37 -13.62 2.21
N LEU A 82 10.94 -14.56 1.48
CA LEU A 82 12.06 -14.30 0.58
C LEU A 82 11.64 -13.34 -0.55
N VAL A 83 10.48 -13.53 -1.16
CA VAL A 83 9.93 -12.62 -2.18
C VAL A 83 9.74 -11.21 -1.61
N LEU A 84 9.13 -11.09 -0.42
CA LEU A 84 8.93 -9.81 0.25
C LEU A 84 10.26 -9.16 0.65
N THR A 85 11.26 -9.94 1.06
CA THR A 85 12.61 -9.45 1.37
C THR A 85 13.29 -8.87 0.14
N VAL A 86 13.15 -9.51 -1.03
CA VAL A 86 13.66 -8.97 -2.30
C VAL A 86 12.94 -7.67 -2.66
N ALA A 87 11.62 -7.62 -2.51
CA ALA A 87 10.84 -6.41 -2.77
C ALA A 87 11.30 -5.24 -1.89
N ASP A 88 11.52 -5.46 -0.59
CA ASP A 88 11.99 -4.42 0.32
C ASP A 88 13.46 -4.01 0.09
N ALA A 89 14.30 -4.94 -0.29
CA ALA A 89 15.67 -4.60 -0.71
C ALA A 89 15.67 -3.70 -1.95
N LEU A 90 14.80 -3.96 -2.91
CA LEU A 90 14.60 -3.10 -4.08
C LEU A 90 13.93 -1.77 -3.71
N ASN A 91 13.02 -1.75 -2.74
CA ASN A 91 12.45 -0.52 -2.18
C ASN A 91 13.54 0.39 -1.60
N LEU A 92 14.46 -0.18 -0.79
CA LEU A 92 15.62 0.56 -0.26
C LEU A 92 16.54 1.07 -1.37
N TYR A 93 16.79 0.27 -2.38
CA TYR A 93 17.59 0.68 -3.53
C TYR A 93 16.97 1.88 -4.25
N LEU A 94 15.67 1.82 -4.56
CA LEU A 94 14.95 2.91 -5.23
C LEU A 94 14.85 4.16 -4.34
N PHE A 95 14.59 3.96 -3.03
CA PHE A 95 14.58 5.05 -2.07
C PHE A 95 15.94 5.76 -2.00
N SER A 96 17.03 5.00 -1.98
CA SER A 96 18.39 5.57 -2.00
C SER A 96 18.63 6.43 -3.25
N ARG A 97 18.16 5.99 -4.42
CA ARG A 97 18.24 6.79 -5.65
C ARG A 97 17.41 8.05 -5.60
N LEU A 98 16.20 7.97 -5.04
CA LEU A 98 15.31 9.12 -4.86
C LEU A 98 15.91 10.10 -3.84
N ALA A 99 16.44 9.62 -2.73
CA ALA A 99 17.07 10.45 -1.70
C ALA A 99 18.32 11.18 -2.24
N ASP A 100 19.20 10.50 -2.96
CA ASP A 100 20.38 11.11 -3.58
C ASP A 100 20.02 12.16 -4.66
N ARG A 101 18.83 12.06 -5.27
CA ARG A 101 18.31 13.05 -6.22
C ARG A 101 17.79 14.32 -5.53
N LEU A 102 17.25 14.19 -4.32
CA LEU A 102 16.50 15.23 -3.64
C LEU A 102 17.32 15.98 -2.59
N PHE A 103 18.36 15.35 -2.03
CA PHE A 103 19.06 15.83 -0.85
C PHE A 103 20.57 15.77 -1.01
N GLN A 104 21.25 16.58 -0.21
CA GLN A 104 22.70 16.49 -0.01
C GLN A 104 23.05 15.12 0.58
N LYS A 105 24.28 14.66 0.33
CA LYS A 105 24.75 13.30 0.66
C LYS A 105 24.49 12.89 2.12
N GLU A 106 24.73 13.78 3.08
CA GLU A 106 24.56 13.43 4.50
C GLU A 106 23.08 13.31 4.87
N GLU A 107 22.24 14.23 4.41
CA GLU A 107 20.79 14.18 4.62
C GLU A 107 20.16 12.95 3.92
N ALA A 108 20.59 12.65 2.69
CA ALA A 108 20.14 11.45 1.97
C ALA A 108 20.46 10.16 2.75
N ARG A 109 21.64 10.09 3.39
CA ARG A 109 22.04 8.94 4.23
C ARG A 109 21.18 8.80 5.48
N VAL A 110 20.90 9.92 6.18
CA VAL A 110 20.05 9.92 7.38
C VAL A 110 18.65 9.42 7.02
N ARG A 111 18.07 9.91 5.91
CA ARG A 111 16.74 9.49 5.44
C ARG A 111 16.72 8.02 5.00
N LEU A 112 17.75 7.56 4.32
CA LEU A 112 17.92 6.15 3.96
C LEU A 112 18.05 5.27 5.22
N GLY A 113 18.81 5.69 6.21
CA GLY A 113 18.91 5.02 7.52
C GLY A 113 17.56 4.93 8.22
N GLY A 114 16.78 6.02 8.22
CA GLY A 114 15.42 6.03 8.75
C GLY A 114 14.50 5.06 8.02
N TYR A 115 14.56 5.01 6.69
CA TYR A 115 13.75 4.07 5.91
C TYR A 115 14.17 2.60 6.13
N LEU A 116 15.49 2.33 6.21
CA LEU A 116 16.02 1.01 6.57
C LEU A 116 15.51 0.56 7.94
N LEU A 117 15.55 1.44 8.95
CA LEU A 117 15.03 1.14 10.28
C LEU A 117 13.53 0.84 10.26
N CYS A 118 12.74 1.60 9.48
CA CYS A 118 11.33 1.32 9.30
C CYS A 118 11.11 -0.07 8.68
N LEU A 119 11.79 -0.41 7.57
CA LEU A 119 11.61 -1.70 6.92
C LEU A 119 12.15 -2.88 7.73
N ALA A 120 13.20 -2.69 8.52
CA ALA A 120 13.74 -3.72 9.40
C ALA A 120 12.90 -3.95 10.66
N GLY A 121 12.32 -2.86 11.22
CA GLY A 121 11.58 -2.90 12.49
C GLY A 121 10.08 -3.14 12.34
N LEU A 122 9.50 -2.93 11.15
CA LEU A 122 8.07 -3.11 10.94
C LEU A 122 7.76 -4.52 10.44
N ALA A 123 7.09 -5.31 11.26
CA ALA A 123 6.65 -6.65 10.88
C ALA A 123 5.70 -6.65 9.67
N TYR A 124 5.00 -5.55 9.40
CA TYR A 124 4.12 -5.40 8.23
C TYR A 124 4.82 -5.69 6.90
N THR A 125 6.12 -5.51 6.82
CA THR A 125 6.93 -5.73 5.62
C THR A 125 7.10 -7.22 5.27
N TRP A 126 6.89 -8.11 6.21
CA TRP A 126 6.87 -9.56 6.00
C TRP A 126 5.58 -10.25 6.44
N TRP A 127 4.58 -9.52 6.94
CA TRP A 127 3.26 -10.06 7.23
C TRP A 127 2.28 -9.88 6.08
N TYR A 128 2.55 -8.92 5.18
CA TYR A 128 1.66 -8.51 4.10
C TYR A 128 2.44 -8.29 2.81
N PHE A 129 1.76 -8.39 1.68
CA PHE A 129 2.40 -8.24 0.36
C PHE A 129 2.53 -6.79 -0.12
N ASP A 130 2.14 -5.82 0.69
CA ASP A 130 2.14 -4.39 0.34
C ASP A 130 3.52 -3.87 -0.09
N SER A 131 4.62 -4.45 0.40
CA SER A 131 6.00 -4.16 -0.04
C SER A 131 6.18 -4.30 -1.56
N ILE A 132 5.47 -5.23 -2.22
CA ILE A 132 5.55 -5.42 -3.67
C ILE A 132 4.85 -4.27 -4.40
N ALA A 133 3.72 -3.79 -3.88
CA ALA A 133 3.02 -2.64 -4.47
C ALA A 133 3.78 -1.32 -4.22
N VAL A 134 4.43 -1.18 -3.04
CA VAL A 134 5.33 -0.04 -2.75
C VAL A 134 6.52 -0.02 -3.71
N LEU A 135 7.07 -1.19 -4.09
CA LEU A 135 8.12 -1.29 -5.09
C LEU A 135 7.68 -0.71 -6.44
N ALA A 136 6.50 -1.10 -6.91
CA ALA A 136 5.94 -0.57 -8.15
C ALA A 136 5.65 0.94 -8.04
N MET A 137 5.18 1.41 -6.87
CA MET A 137 4.95 2.82 -6.57
C MET A 137 6.25 3.63 -6.63
N LEU A 138 7.33 3.19 -5.97
CA LEU A 138 8.62 3.88 -5.96
C LEU A 138 9.27 3.89 -7.35
N LEU A 139 9.15 2.80 -8.09
CA LEU A 139 9.63 2.71 -9.47
C LEU A 139 8.86 3.68 -10.37
N GLY A 140 7.54 3.71 -10.26
CA GLY A 140 6.68 4.67 -10.95
C GLY A 140 7.03 6.12 -10.61
N LEU A 141 7.21 6.42 -9.31
CA LEU A 141 7.62 7.75 -8.85
C LEU A 141 8.97 8.17 -9.43
N LEU A 142 9.98 7.29 -9.39
CA LEU A 142 11.30 7.57 -9.97
C LEU A 142 11.18 7.92 -11.46
N TRP A 143 10.41 7.15 -12.23
CA TRP A 143 10.25 7.40 -13.66
C TRP A 143 9.35 8.61 -13.96
N ILE A 144 8.42 8.98 -13.07
CA ILE A 144 7.69 10.26 -13.15
C ILE A 144 8.68 11.41 -13.00
N LEU A 145 9.57 11.37 -12.00
CA LEU A 145 10.57 12.42 -11.77
C LEU A 145 11.61 12.49 -12.91
N GLU A 146 11.94 11.35 -13.52
CA GLU A 146 12.79 11.26 -14.72
C GLU A 146 12.04 11.60 -16.02
N GLN A 147 10.75 11.95 -15.94
CA GLN A 147 9.89 12.30 -17.10
C GLN A 147 9.80 11.19 -18.16
N GLN A 148 9.76 9.92 -17.74
CA GLN A 148 9.64 8.75 -18.59
C GLN A 148 8.20 8.16 -18.54
N PRO A 149 7.25 8.73 -19.30
CA PRO A 149 5.81 8.44 -19.12
C PRO A 149 5.45 6.98 -19.40
N VAL A 150 6.08 6.34 -20.38
CA VAL A 150 5.79 4.94 -20.73
C VAL A 150 6.24 4.01 -19.60
N ARG A 151 7.47 4.16 -19.11
CA ARG A 151 7.99 3.33 -18.01
C ARG A 151 7.20 3.56 -16.72
N ALA A 152 6.90 4.83 -16.41
CA ALA A 152 6.05 5.17 -15.27
C ALA A 152 4.68 4.51 -15.38
N GLY A 153 4.03 4.59 -16.55
CA GLY A 153 2.73 3.97 -16.80
C GLY A 153 2.75 2.46 -16.62
N VAL A 154 3.79 1.77 -17.13
CA VAL A 154 3.93 0.31 -16.94
C VAL A 154 4.12 -0.04 -15.46
N ALA A 155 5.01 0.67 -14.73
CA ALA A 155 5.20 0.41 -13.30
C ALA A 155 3.93 0.62 -12.49
N LEU A 156 3.22 1.74 -12.74
CA LEU A 156 1.96 2.02 -12.06
C LEU A 156 0.88 1.00 -12.42
N GLY A 157 0.79 0.57 -13.67
CA GLY A 157 -0.15 -0.46 -14.11
C GLY A 157 0.10 -1.81 -13.43
N LEU A 158 1.35 -2.27 -13.37
CA LEU A 158 1.71 -3.44 -12.59
C LEU A 158 1.40 -3.24 -11.11
N GLY A 159 1.66 -2.06 -10.56
CA GLY A 159 1.33 -1.71 -9.19
C GLY A 159 -0.18 -1.80 -8.91
N ILE A 160 -1.02 -1.28 -9.78
CA ILE A 160 -2.50 -1.35 -9.68
C ILE A 160 -2.96 -2.81 -9.68
N LEU A 161 -2.32 -3.67 -10.47
CA LEU A 161 -2.61 -5.10 -10.53
C LEU A 161 -2.11 -5.89 -9.29
N ILE A 162 -1.29 -5.26 -8.42
CA ILE A 162 -0.90 -5.82 -7.11
C ILE A 162 -1.80 -5.26 -6.01
N LYS A 163 -1.98 -3.93 -6.01
CA LYS A 163 -2.82 -3.16 -5.06
C LYS A 163 -3.23 -1.85 -5.72
N TRP A 164 -4.45 -1.37 -5.54
CA TRP A 164 -4.97 -0.18 -6.24
C TRP A 164 -4.20 1.13 -6.01
N PHE A 165 -3.48 1.27 -4.90
CA PHE A 165 -2.90 2.54 -4.44
C PHE A 165 -1.91 3.23 -5.40
N PRO A 166 -1.10 2.54 -6.21
CA PRO A 166 -0.23 3.19 -7.19
C PRO A 166 -0.96 4.07 -8.21
N VAL A 167 -2.27 3.88 -8.43
CA VAL A 167 -3.10 4.77 -9.28
C VAL A 167 -3.04 6.24 -8.81
N LEU A 168 -2.86 6.46 -7.50
CA LEU A 168 -2.80 7.77 -6.88
C LEU A 168 -1.58 8.60 -7.32
N LEU A 169 -0.61 8.01 -8.04
CA LEU A 169 0.52 8.74 -8.62
C LEU A 169 0.20 9.34 -10.00
N ILE A 170 -0.92 9.00 -10.62
CA ILE A 170 -1.28 9.57 -11.93
C ILE A 170 -1.42 11.11 -11.87
N PRO A 171 -2.08 11.73 -10.88
CA PRO A 171 -2.09 13.19 -10.73
C PRO A 171 -0.70 13.81 -10.61
N LEU A 172 0.26 13.12 -9.94
CA LEU A 172 1.65 13.55 -9.82
C LEU A 172 2.34 13.54 -11.19
N ALA A 173 2.10 12.50 -11.98
CA ALA A 173 2.63 12.40 -13.33
C ALA A 173 2.17 13.61 -14.18
N ILE A 174 0.90 13.98 -14.12
CA ILE A 174 0.35 15.16 -14.84
C ILE A 174 1.01 16.44 -14.34
N LYS A 175 1.15 16.63 -13.03
CA LYS A 175 1.78 17.81 -12.43
C LYS A 175 3.26 17.94 -12.81
N LYS A 176 3.99 16.81 -12.82
CA LYS A 176 5.44 16.80 -13.10
C LYS A 176 5.77 16.92 -14.58
N THR A 177 5.06 16.19 -15.43
CA THR A 177 5.46 16.01 -16.83
C THR A 177 4.59 16.82 -17.82
N GLY A 178 3.57 17.50 -17.31
CA GLY A 178 2.56 18.18 -18.11
C GLY A 178 1.44 17.25 -18.59
N TRP A 179 0.36 17.85 -19.08
CA TRP A 179 -0.88 17.14 -19.42
C TRP A 179 -0.66 15.97 -20.38
N ARG A 180 0.00 16.20 -21.50
CA ARG A 180 0.17 15.15 -22.55
C ARG A 180 0.89 13.91 -22.03
N LYS A 181 2.06 14.09 -21.42
CA LYS A 181 2.88 12.97 -20.91
C LYS A 181 2.25 12.33 -19.67
N GLY A 182 1.65 13.13 -18.78
CA GLY A 182 1.00 12.60 -17.56
C GLY A 182 -0.25 11.80 -17.89
N VAL A 183 -1.10 12.26 -18.83
CA VAL A 183 -2.25 11.50 -19.33
C VAL A 183 -1.80 10.22 -20.03
N LEU A 184 -0.72 10.26 -20.84
CA LEU A 184 -0.15 9.04 -21.43
C LEU A 184 0.27 8.03 -20.35
N THR A 185 0.90 8.50 -19.25
CA THR A 185 1.21 7.62 -18.09
C THR A 185 -0.06 6.95 -17.55
N GLY A 186 -1.14 7.72 -17.37
CA GLY A 186 -2.42 7.21 -16.88
C GLY A 186 -3.07 6.21 -17.85
N ILE A 187 -3.07 6.52 -19.15
CA ILE A 187 -3.62 5.64 -20.20
C ILE A 187 -2.88 4.29 -20.21
N ILE A 188 -1.55 4.31 -20.12
CA ILE A 188 -0.76 3.06 -20.09
C ILE A 188 -1.05 2.28 -18.81
N ALA A 189 -1.07 2.94 -17.64
CA ALA A 189 -1.32 2.27 -16.36
C ALA A 189 -2.71 1.63 -16.31
N ILE A 190 -3.75 2.38 -16.67
CA ILE A 190 -5.13 1.91 -16.67
C ILE A 190 -5.34 0.91 -17.80
N GLY A 191 -4.79 1.15 -18.99
CA GLY A 191 -4.90 0.28 -20.14
C GLY A 191 -4.27 -1.11 -19.89
N LEU A 192 -3.09 -1.16 -19.26
CA LEU A 192 -2.48 -2.42 -18.85
C LEU A 192 -3.35 -3.18 -17.85
N SER A 193 -3.89 -2.47 -16.86
CA SER A 193 -4.79 -3.08 -15.88
C SER A 193 -6.08 -3.57 -16.54
N ALA A 194 -6.69 -2.77 -17.41
CA ALA A 194 -7.89 -3.13 -18.15
C ALA A 194 -7.66 -4.34 -19.09
N LEU A 195 -6.50 -4.42 -19.72
CA LEU A 195 -6.13 -5.57 -20.57
C LEU A 195 -6.08 -6.87 -19.76
N VAL A 196 -5.45 -6.86 -18.58
CA VAL A 196 -5.36 -8.04 -17.70
C VAL A 196 -6.75 -8.43 -17.20
N TYR A 197 -7.52 -7.49 -16.64
CA TYR A 197 -8.88 -7.78 -16.19
C TYR A 197 -9.80 -8.21 -17.32
N GLY A 198 -9.64 -7.63 -18.53
CA GLY A 198 -10.37 -8.02 -19.73
C GLY A 198 -10.07 -9.47 -20.14
N GLY A 199 -8.79 -9.86 -20.12
CA GLY A 199 -8.37 -11.25 -20.38
C GLY A 199 -8.96 -12.23 -19.36
N LEU A 200 -8.92 -11.86 -18.06
CA LEU A 200 -9.54 -12.67 -17.00
C LEU A 200 -11.07 -12.76 -17.14
N ALA A 201 -11.72 -11.65 -17.52
CA ALA A 201 -13.17 -11.64 -17.77
C ALA A 201 -13.57 -12.50 -18.98
N LEU A 202 -12.73 -12.58 -20.01
CA LEU A 202 -12.95 -13.50 -21.13
C LEU A 202 -12.79 -14.96 -20.72
N ALA A 203 -11.83 -15.25 -19.83
CA ALA A 203 -11.61 -16.60 -19.31
C ALA A 203 -12.71 -17.03 -18.32
N SER A 204 -13.14 -16.15 -17.43
CA SER A 204 -14.18 -16.41 -16.42
C SER A 204 -14.90 -15.12 -16.02
N PRO A 205 -15.97 -14.73 -16.74
CA PRO A 205 -16.74 -13.53 -16.40
C PRO A 205 -17.28 -13.55 -14.96
N LYS A 206 -17.75 -14.73 -14.53
CA LYS A 206 -18.35 -14.95 -13.21
C LYS A 206 -17.40 -14.61 -12.08
N PHE A 207 -16.20 -15.21 -12.04
CA PHE A 207 -15.26 -15.03 -10.94
C PHE A 207 -14.47 -13.72 -11.04
N THR A 208 -14.26 -13.20 -12.26
CA THR A 208 -13.67 -11.87 -12.43
C THR A 208 -14.62 -10.78 -11.91
N ALA A 209 -15.91 -10.84 -12.24
CA ALA A 209 -16.91 -9.91 -11.73
C ALA A 209 -17.03 -10.01 -10.20
N ALA A 210 -17.08 -11.23 -9.65
CA ALA A 210 -17.11 -11.46 -8.21
C ALA A 210 -15.87 -10.87 -7.49
N SER A 211 -14.67 -11.04 -8.06
CA SER A 211 -13.43 -10.47 -7.50
C SER A 211 -13.46 -8.93 -7.51
N LEU A 212 -13.97 -8.30 -8.55
CA LEU A 212 -14.13 -6.84 -8.58
C LEU A 212 -15.22 -6.38 -7.60
N GLN A 213 -16.32 -7.10 -7.48
CA GLN A 213 -17.41 -6.80 -6.57
C GLN A 213 -16.96 -6.90 -5.10
N SER A 214 -16.15 -7.88 -4.75
CA SER A 214 -15.64 -8.06 -3.40
C SER A 214 -14.83 -6.85 -2.89
N GLN A 215 -14.20 -6.08 -3.80
CA GLN A 215 -13.47 -4.86 -3.44
C GLN A 215 -14.39 -3.75 -2.91
N SER A 216 -15.60 -3.64 -3.43
CA SER A 216 -16.59 -2.63 -3.04
C SER A 216 -17.54 -3.10 -1.92
N ALA A 217 -17.62 -4.41 -1.69
CA ALA A 217 -18.56 -5.00 -0.74
C ALA A 217 -18.06 -5.04 0.72
N LYS A 218 -16.81 -4.64 0.98
CA LYS A 218 -16.16 -4.77 2.30
C LYS A 218 -16.84 -4.01 3.43
N GLY A 219 -17.61 -2.95 3.12
CA GLY A 219 -18.12 -2.02 4.15
C GLY A 219 -17.00 -1.19 4.75
N SER A 220 -17.22 -0.62 5.95
CA SER A 220 -16.23 0.19 6.65
C SER A 220 -15.54 -0.59 7.77
N TRP A 221 -14.23 -0.34 8.00
CA TRP A 221 -13.46 -0.92 9.11
C TRP A 221 -12.29 0.01 9.50
N GLU A 222 -12.02 0.12 10.80
CA GLU A 222 -10.86 0.83 11.35
C GLU A 222 -10.70 2.29 10.86
N THR A 223 -11.82 2.99 10.62
CA THR A 223 -11.86 4.40 10.18
C THR A 223 -12.91 5.19 10.96
N PRO A 224 -12.90 6.55 10.89
CA PRO A 224 -13.99 7.35 11.43
C PRO A 224 -15.36 6.94 10.87
N TRP A 225 -15.40 6.53 9.60
CA TRP A 225 -16.61 6.02 8.95
C TRP A 225 -17.11 4.75 9.62
N ALA A 226 -16.18 3.84 9.97
CA ALA A 226 -16.53 2.62 10.69
C ALA A 226 -17.09 2.89 12.10
N LEU A 227 -16.59 3.93 12.79
CA LEU A 227 -17.17 4.36 14.07
C LEU A 227 -18.60 4.88 13.92
N LEU A 228 -18.87 5.67 12.88
CA LEU A 228 -20.20 6.18 12.57
C LEU A 228 -21.17 5.04 12.19
N ASP A 229 -20.69 4.06 11.46
CA ASP A 229 -21.47 2.90 11.00
C ASP A 229 -21.66 1.85 12.13
N GLY A 230 -20.97 1.98 13.26
CA GLY A 230 -20.96 0.98 14.34
C GLY A 230 -20.18 -0.29 14.01
N ASN A 231 -19.26 -0.25 13.06
CA ASN A 231 -18.41 -1.37 12.65
C ASN A 231 -17.10 -1.39 13.47
N LEU A 232 -17.16 -1.99 14.65
CA LEU A 232 -16.06 -1.97 15.63
C LEU A 232 -15.18 -3.23 15.59
N THR A 233 -15.00 -3.82 14.42
CA THR A 233 -14.15 -4.99 14.18
C THR A 233 -13.23 -4.77 12.99
N THR A 234 -12.19 -5.59 12.86
CA THR A 234 -11.28 -5.58 11.69
C THR A 234 -11.97 -6.02 10.40
N GLY A 235 -11.42 -5.63 9.25
CA GLY A 235 -11.94 -6.05 7.94
C GLY A 235 -11.73 -7.56 7.71
N ASN A 236 -12.80 -8.29 7.34
CA ASN A 236 -12.77 -9.72 7.07
C ASN A 236 -13.69 -10.06 5.88
N PHE A 237 -13.36 -11.12 5.14
CA PHE A 237 -14.16 -11.66 4.03
C PHE A 237 -14.79 -13.04 4.32
N GLY A 238 -14.80 -13.46 5.54
CA GLY A 238 -15.28 -14.80 5.90
C GLY A 238 -14.33 -15.94 5.50
N PRO A 239 -14.79 -17.20 5.65
CA PRO A 239 -14.00 -18.39 5.37
C PRO A 239 -13.51 -18.45 3.91
N GLU A 240 -12.27 -18.91 3.69
CA GLU A 240 -11.65 -18.95 2.37
C GLU A 240 -12.40 -19.86 1.39
N ILE A 241 -13.04 -20.93 1.87
CA ILE A 241 -13.81 -21.86 1.04
C ILE A 241 -15.00 -21.18 0.33
N GLU A 242 -15.55 -20.11 0.88
CA GLU A 242 -16.64 -19.37 0.28
C GLU A 242 -16.25 -18.72 -1.06
N ARG A 243 -14.94 -18.54 -1.32
CA ARG A 243 -14.45 -17.99 -2.58
C ARG A 243 -14.75 -18.87 -3.80
N LEU A 244 -15.09 -20.12 -3.58
CA LEU A 244 -15.55 -21.02 -4.66
C LEU A 244 -16.98 -20.71 -5.15
N ASP A 245 -17.76 -19.93 -4.38
CA ASP A 245 -19.09 -19.44 -4.81
C ASP A 245 -19.04 -17.92 -5.08
N ALA A 246 -19.15 -17.52 -6.35
CA ALA A 246 -19.13 -16.12 -6.74
C ALA A 246 -20.20 -15.24 -6.06
N ARG A 247 -21.32 -15.83 -5.60
CA ARG A 247 -22.40 -15.09 -4.92
C ARG A 247 -22.00 -14.60 -3.52
N THR A 248 -20.99 -15.19 -2.91
CA THR A 248 -20.50 -14.78 -1.59
C THR A 248 -19.62 -13.54 -1.63
N ALA A 249 -19.12 -13.15 -2.81
CA ALA A 249 -18.22 -12.00 -2.98
C ALA A 249 -18.81 -10.65 -2.55
N SER A 250 -20.15 -10.54 -2.54
CA SER A 250 -20.87 -9.35 -2.10
C SER A 250 -21.38 -9.42 -0.65
N ARG A 251 -21.15 -10.55 0.04
CA ARG A 251 -21.58 -10.69 1.42
C ARG A 251 -20.70 -9.86 2.35
N THR A 252 -21.32 -9.21 3.30
CA THR A 252 -20.64 -8.51 4.38
C THR A 252 -21.48 -8.62 5.64
N ASP A 253 -20.82 -8.89 6.77
CA ASP A 253 -21.44 -8.90 8.10
C ASP A 253 -21.38 -7.51 8.76
N ARG A 254 -21.16 -6.46 7.95
CA ARG A 254 -21.02 -5.09 8.42
C ARG A 254 -22.29 -4.30 8.29
N ASN A 255 -22.48 -3.38 9.22
CA ASN A 255 -23.53 -2.38 9.12
C ASN A 255 -23.34 -1.53 7.85
N PRO A 256 -24.44 -1.13 7.20
CA PRO A 256 -24.39 -0.25 6.05
C PRO A 256 -23.84 1.13 6.43
N ALA A 257 -23.28 1.83 5.44
CA ALA A 257 -22.74 3.17 5.64
C ALA A 257 -23.84 4.18 6.03
N VAL A 258 -23.69 4.84 7.17
CA VAL A 258 -24.58 5.96 7.61
C VAL A 258 -24.45 7.14 6.65
N ILE A 259 -23.22 7.47 6.26
CA ILE A 259 -22.97 8.46 5.20
C ILE A 259 -22.54 7.68 3.95
N PRO A 260 -23.32 7.72 2.87
CA PRO A 260 -22.97 7.01 1.64
C PRO A 260 -21.55 7.37 1.16
N THR A 261 -20.74 6.38 0.84
CA THR A 261 -19.32 6.55 0.47
C THR A 261 -19.11 7.49 -0.72
N TRP A 262 -20.11 7.61 -1.61
CA TRP A 262 -20.04 8.55 -2.73
C TRP A 262 -20.15 10.02 -2.27
N VAL A 263 -20.87 10.32 -1.16
CA VAL A 263 -20.95 11.67 -0.58
C VAL A 263 -19.59 12.09 -0.04
N THR A 264 -18.95 11.21 0.73
CA THR A 264 -17.61 11.47 1.26
C THR A 264 -16.58 11.56 0.13
N LEU A 265 -16.73 10.76 -0.95
CA LEU A 265 -15.91 10.86 -2.16
C LEU A 265 -16.03 12.23 -2.84
N LEU A 266 -17.24 12.80 -2.93
CA LEU A 266 -17.42 14.13 -3.49
C LEU A 266 -16.67 15.19 -2.68
N VAL A 267 -16.69 15.10 -1.34
CA VAL A 267 -15.96 16.04 -0.47
C VAL A 267 -14.47 15.90 -0.63
N PHE A 268 -13.91 14.70 -0.40
CA PHE A 268 -12.46 14.48 -0.44
C PHE A 268 -11.91 14.53 -1.87
N GLY A 269 -12.67 14.05 -2.86
CA GLY A 269 -12.35 14.18 -4.27
C GLY A 269 -12.37 15.65 -4.72
N GLY A 270 -13.34 16.44 -4.25
CA GLY A 270 -13.40 17.89 -4.46
C GLY A 270 -12.19 18.61 -3.86
N LEU A 271 -11.78 18.26 -2.62
CA LEU A 271 -10.55 18.76 -2.00
C LEU A 271 -9.32 18.34 -2.80
N GLY A 272 -9.24 17.09 -3.26
CA GLY A 272 -8.18 16.59 -4.12
C GLY A 272 -8.10 17.36 -5.44
N LEU A 273 -9.23 17.59 -6.10
CA LEU A 273 -9.30 18.38 -7.32
C LEU A 273 -8.91 19.85 -7.08
N ALA A 274 -9.38 20.45 -5.99
CA ALA A 274 -9.02 21.82 -5.63
C ALA A 274 -7.51 21.96 -5.36
N THR A 275 -6.90 21.01 -4.66
CA THR A 275 -5.45 20.98 -4.44
C THR A 275 -4.69 20.73 -5.75
N PHE A 276 -5.18 19.83 -6.60
CA PHE A 276 -4.62 19.62 -7.93
C PHE A 276 -4.66 20.89 -8.78
N LEU A 277 -5.76 21.61 -8.81
CA LEU A 277 -5.88 22.81 -9.64
C LEU A 277 -5.08 24.00 -9.08
N ARG A 278 -5.08 24.21 -7.76
CA ARG A 278 -4.53 25.43 -7.13
C ARG A 278 -3.05 25.32 -6.77
N LEU A 279 -2.56 24.15 -6.35
CA LEU A 279 -1.16 24.01 -5.95
C LEU A 279 -0.24 24.03 -7.16
N LYS A 280 0.70 24.98 -7.14
CA LYS A 280 1.81 25.04 -8.11
C LYS A 280 2.98 24.26 -7.54
N VAL A 281 3.44 23.23 -8.26
CA VAL A 281 4.57 22.39 -7.88
C VAL A 281 5.71 22.62 -8.86
N GLN A 282 6.89 22.99 -8.37
CA GLN A 282 8.05 23.37 -9.17
C GLN A 282 9.22 22.42 -8.99
N THR A 283 9.39 21.87 -7.79
CA THR A 283 10.52 21.00 -7.46
C THR A 283 10.06 19.55 -7.32
N ASP A 284 11.01 18.61 -7.46
CA ASP A 284 10.74 17.17 -7.28
C ASP A 284 10.23 16.89 -5.85
N ARG A 285 10.75 17.60 -4.84
CA ARG A 285 10.30 17.47 -3.45
C ARG A 285 8.84 17.91 -3.29
N GLN A 286 8.43 19.02 -3.94
CA GLN A 286 7.03 19.47 -3.93
C GLN A 286 6.09 18.49 -4.65
N ILE A 287 6.56 17.81 -5.72
CA ILE A 287 5.80 16.71 -6.36
C ILE A 287 5.52 15.60 -5.36
N ILE A 288 6.53 15.19 -4.57
CA ILE A 288 6.35 14.13 -3.56
C ILE A 288 5.44 14.62 -2.41
N SER A 289 5.57 15.88 -1.98
CA SER A 289 4.65 16.47 -1.00
C SER A 289 3.21 16.49 -1.51
N PHE A 290 2.99 16.82 -2.78
CA PHE A 290 1.68 16.71 -3.42
C PHE A 290 1.17 15.27 -3.44
N GLY A 291 2.06 14.29 -3.63
CA GLY A 291 1.74 12.86 -3.47
C GLY A 291 1.27 12.52 -2.05
N LEU A 292 1.97 13.02 -1.04
CA LEU A 292 1.59 12.80 0.36
C LEU A 292 0.19 13.39 0.67
N ILE A 293 -0.14 14.57 0.11
CA ILE A 293 -1.50 15.14 0.19
C ILE A 293 -2.51 14.22 -0.49
N THR A 294 -2.20 13.72 -1.69
CA THR A 294 -3.12 12.85 -2.46
C THR A 294 -3.40 11.55 -1.71
N PHE A 295 -2.37 10.89 -1.17
CA PHE A 295 -2.54 9.70 -0.32
C PHE A 295 -3.30 10.01 0.95
N GLY A 296 -2.97 11.10 1.65
CA GLY A 296 -3.64 11.50 2.87
C GLY A 296 -5.15 11.75 2.67
N LEU A 297 -5.53 12.51 1.64
CA LEU A 297 -6.94 12.74 1.30
C LEU A 297 -7.65 11.46 0.91
N PHE A 298 -7.01 10.57 0.15
CA PHE A 298 -7.58 9.27 -0.20
C PHE A 298 -7.85 8.43 1.04
N PHE A 299 -6.89 8.31 1.97
CA PHE A 299 -7.09 7.49 3.16
C PHE A 299 -8.01 8.12 4.20
N LEU A 300 -8.14 9.45 4.23
CA LEU A 300 -9.18 10.12 5.02
C LEU A 300 -10.59 9.88 4.45
N TRP A 301 -10.70 9.73 3.13
CA TRP A 301 -11.95 9.34 2.48
C TRP A 301 -12.25 7.85 2.62
N SER A 302 -11.24 6.98 2.56
CA SER A 302 -11.40 5.52 2.47
C SER A 302 -12.32 4.98 3.56
N PRO A 303 -13.30 4.11 3.23
CA PRO A 303 -14.14 3.47 4.22
C PRO A 303 -13.36 2.50 5.12
N GLY A 304 -12.23 2.00 4.65
CA GLY A 304 -11.39 1.05 5.39
C GLY A 304 -9.98 1.55 5.61
N TRP A 305 -9.36 1.04 6.66
CA TRP A 305 -7.95 1.16 6.95
C TRP A 305 -7.38 -0.21 7.34
N SER A 306 -6.13 -0.45 6.97
CA SER A 306 -5.36 -1.59 7.47
C SER A 306 -3.96 -1.13 7.86
N PRO A 307 -3.42 -1.56 9.01
CA PRO A 307 -2.18 -1.01 9.57
C PRO A 307 -0.97 -1.08 8.64
N GLN A 308 -0.87 -2.09 7.78
CA GLN A 308 0.20 -2.22 6.77
C GLN A 308 0.18 -1.11 5.70
N TRP A 309 -0.93 -0.37 5.54
CA TRP A 309 -1.01 0.72 4.58
C TRP A 309 -0.12 1.91 4.94
N ILE A 310 0.41 1.95 6.16
CA ILE A 310 1.46 2.91 6.54
C ILE A 310 2.68 2.80 5.60
N LEU A 311 2.96 1.64 5.02
CA LEU A 311 4.09 1.42 4.13
C LEU A 311 4.05 2.34 2.89
N TYR A 312 2.87 2.77 2.45
CA TYR A 312 2.71 3.73 1.34
C TYR A 312 3.04 5.16 1.74
N PHE A 313 2.94 5.49 3.04
CA PHE A 313 3.25 6.83 3.56
C PHE A 313 4.74 7.00 3.89
N LEU A 314 5.44 5.95 4.29
CA LEU A 314 6.81 6.05 4.78
C LEU A 314 7.77 6.69 3.77
N PRO A 315 7.84 6.25 2.49
CA PRO A 315 8.72 6.88 1.53
C PRO A 315 8.37 8.37 1.30
N PRO A 316 7.13 8.78 1.00
CA PRO A 316 6.83 10.19 0.79
C PRO A 316 7.00 11.04 2.06
N ILE A 317 6.73 10.54 3.27
CA ILE A 317 7.02 11.28 4.51
C ILE A 317 8.52 11.59 4.60
N LEU A 318 9.37 10.57 4.42
CA LEU A 318 10.82 10.72 4.50
C LEU A 318 11.43 11.51 3.35
N LEU A 319 10.80 11.56 2.17
CA LEU A 319 11.30 12.27 0.98
C LEU A 319 10.74 13.68 0.84
N ALA A 320 9.60 14.01 1.45
CA ALA A 320 8.93 15.30 1.27
C ALA A 320 9.12 16.26 2.46
N LEU A 321 8.98 15.75 3.69
CA LEU A 321 8.92 16.60 4.88
C LEU A 321 10.32 16.96 5.42
N PRO A 322 10.46 18.06 6.19
CA PRO A 322 11.66 18.30 6.98
C PRO A 322 11.94 17.11 7.90
N ILE A 323 13.22 16.76 8.09
CA ILE A 323 13.59 15.48 8.75
C ILE A 323 13.01 15.36 10.16
N GLN A 324 12.96 16.46 10.92
CA GLN A 324 12.38 16.49 12.27
C GLN A 324 10.87 16.20 12.23
N THR A 325 10.13 16.84 11.30
CA THR A 325 8.71 16.61 11.10
C THR A 325 8.44 15.18 10.62
N ALA A 326 9.26 14.67 9.70
CA ALA A 326 9.18 13.30 9.21
C ALA A 326 9.41 12.28 10.33
N ALA A 327 10.40 12.50 11.19
CA ALA A 327 10.69 11.64 12.33
C ALA A 327 9.55 11.69 13.36
N LEU A 328 9.04 12.88 13.69
CA LEU A 328 7.97 13.04 14.67
C LEU A 328 6.65 12.42 14.17
N LEU A 329 6.12 12.92 13.05
CA LEU A 329 4.81 12.47 12.55
C LEU A 329 4.89 11.03 12.02
N GLY A 330 5.97 10.69 11.29
CA GLY A 330 6.19 9.33 10.79
C GLY A 330 6.38 8.32 11.93
N GLY A 331 7.18 8.64 12.93
CA GLY A 331 7.39 7.80 14.10
C GLY A 331 6.10 7.62 14.92
N THR A 332 5.36 8.71 15.16
CA THR A 332 4.13 8.64 15.95
C THR A 332 3.03 7.84 15.24
N ILE A 333 2.85 7.99 13.91
CA ILE A 333 1.85 7.21 13.17
C ILE A 333 2.22 5.73 13.07
N ILE A 334 3.52 5.40 12.96
CA ILE A 334 4.01 4.03 13.04
C ILE A 334 3.66 3.43 14.41
N LEU A 335 3.97 4.15 15.49
CA LEU A 335 3.67 3.69 16.84
C LEU A 335 2.17 3.48 17.06
N ALA A 336 1.34 4.43 16.60
CA ALA A 336 -0.12 4.30 16.68
C ALA A 336 -0.62 3.04 15.93
N ASN A 337 -0.10 2.75 14.75
CA ASN A 337 -0.46 1.53 14.01
C ASN A 337 0.02 0.26 14.72
N LEU A 338 1.26 0.22 15.24
CA LEU A 338 1.77 -0.94 15.98
C LEU A 338 0.98 -1.18 17.27
N MET A 339 0.56 -0.12 17.96
CA MET A 339 -0.31 -0.24 19.14
C MET A 339 -1.68 -0.79 18.74
N GLU A 340 -2.30 -0.34 17.64
CA GLU A 340 -3.55 -0.88 17.16
C GLU A 340 -3.40 -2.36 16.76
N TRP A 341 -2.48 -2.67 15.87
CA TRP A 341 -2.16 -4.02 15.44
C TRP A 341 -0.63 -4.22 15.41
N PRO A 342 -0.05 -5.19 16.08
CA PRO A 342 -0.69 -6.36 16.70
C PRO A 342 -0.97 -6.20 18.22
N VAL A 343 -0.77 -5.04 18.85
CA VAL A 343 -0.78 -5.00 20.31
C VAL A 343 -2.21 -5.08 20.89
N LEU A 344 -3.12 -4.21 20.49
CA LEU A 344 -4.46 -4.12 21.10
C LEU A 344 -5.45 -5.09 20.47
N LEU A 345 -5.60 -5.07 19.14
CA LEU A 345 -6.65 -5.84 18.47
C LEU A 345 -6.38 -7.35 18.47
N SER A 346 -5.12 -7.80 18.45
CA SER A 346 -4.79 -9.23 18.60
C SER A 346 -5.20 -9.81 19.96
N ARG A 347 -5.37 -8.94 20.97
CA ARG A 347 -5.84 -9.31 22.32
C ARG A 347 -7.34 -9.13 22.50
N GLY A 348 -8.10 -8.89 21.41
CA GLY A 348 -9.54 -8.67 21.45
C GLY A 348 -9.96 -7.34 22.06
N MET A 349 -9.04 -6.38 22.24
CA MET A 349 -9.33 -5.06 22.85
C MET A 349 -9.99 -4.10 21.85
N PHE A 350 -11.05 -4.55 21.16
CA PHE A 350 -11.76 -3.75 20.15
C PHE A 350 -12.36 -2.45 20.68
N TRP A 351 -12.63 -2.36 21.99
CA TRP A 351 -13.09 -1.13 22.65
C TRP A 351 -12.11 0.04 22.54
N THR A 352 -10.85 -0.22 22.20
CA THR A 352 -9.81 0.81 21.99
C THR A 352 -9.85 1.45 20.59
N LEU A 353 -10.61 0.88 19.65
CA LEU A 353 -10.68 1.36 18.27
C LEU A 353 -11.04 2.86 18.16
N PRO A 354 -12.01 3.43 18.93
CA PRO A 354 -12.30 4.86 18.82
C PRO A 354 -11.08 5.72 19.12
N MET A 355 -10.25 5.33 20.07
CA MET A 355 -9.03 6.06 20.44
C MET A 355 -7.95 5.94 19.36
N THR A 356 -7.65 4.72 18.90
CA THR A 356 -6.59 4.49 17.91
C THR A 356 -6.94 5.12 16.56
N ILE A 357 -8.20 4.99 16.13
CA ILE A 357 -8.73 5.65 14.93
C ILE A 357 -8.64 7.17 15.06
N GLY A 358 -9.04 7.74 16.22
CA GLY A 358 -8.97 9.19 16.46
C GLY A 358 -7.53 9.72 16.36
N ILE A 359 -6.58 9.07 17.03
CA ILE A 359 -5.16 9.43 16.99
C ILE A 359 -4.62 9.34 15.55
N ARG A 360 -4.86 8.23 14.85
CA ARG A 360 -4.38 8.04 13.49
C ARG A 360 -4.98 9.06 12.52
N THR A 361 -6.28 9.34 12.64
CA THR A 361 -6.95 10.33 11.79
C THR A 361 -6.36 11.73 11.99
N LEU A 362 -6.13 12.13 13.24
CA LEU A 362 -5.47 13.40 13.55
C LEU A 362 -4.06 13.45 12.94
N LEU A 363 -3.27 12.39 13.10
CA LEU A 363 -1.93 12.31 12.52
C LEU A 363 -1.93 12.39 10.99
N MET A 364 -2.90 11.76 10.32
CA MET A 364 -3.07 11.89 8.87
C MET A 364 -3.41 13.32 8.45
N ILE A 365 -4.30 13.99 9.18
CA ILE A 365 -4.61 15.41 8.93
C ILE A 365 -3.35 16.26 9.09
N LEU A 366 -2.58 16.06 10.17
CA LEU A 366 -1.32 16.77 10.40
C LEU A 366 -0.29 16.52 9.29
N LEU A 367 -0.19 15.27 8.78
CA LEU A 367 0.66 14.94 7.64
C LEU A 367 0.23 15.69 6.37
N VAL A 368 -1.07 15.74 6.09
CA VAL A 368 -1.60 16.50 4.95
C VAL A 368 -1.29 17.99 5.08
N VAL A 369 -1.47 18.56 6.27
CA VAL A 369 -1.17 19.98 6.54
C VAL A 369 0.34 20.25 6.39
N ALA A 370 1.20 19.41 6.96
CA ALA A 370 2.65 19.55 6.83
C ALA A 370 3.11 19.45 5.36
N ALA A 371 2.53 18.51 4.60
CA ALA A 371 2.80 18.38 3.18
C ALA A 371 2.32 19.61 2.38
N PHE A 372 1.16 20.15 2.73
CA PHE A 372 0.63 21.39 2.11
C PHE A 372 1.56 22.57 2.38
N GLN A 373 2.04 22.74 3.61
CA GLN A 373 3.01 23.77 3.98
C GLN A 373 4.32 23.61 3.20
N SER A 374 4.81 22.37 3.01
CA SER A 374 6.02 22.09 2.21
C SER A 374 5.86 22.44 0.73
N VAL A 375 4.65 22.43 0.18
CA VAL A 375 4.39 22.88 -1.19
C VAL A 375 4.26 24.41 -1.24
N SER A 376 3.58 25.02 -0.26
CA SER A 376 3.24 26.44 -0.24
C SER A 376 4.38 27.34 0.27
N GLY A 377 5.20 26.85 1.21
CA GLY A 377 6.28 27.59 1.88
C GLY A 377 7.58 27.74 1.04
N GLY A 378 7.67 27.14 -0.12
CA GLY A 378 8.85 27.26 -1.01
C GLY A 378 8.95 28.60 -1.76
N ARG A 379 8.52 29.70 -1.14
CA ARG A 379 8.63 31.08 -1.68
C ARG A 379 9.70 31.91 -0.95
N GLU A 380 10.55 31.24 -0.14
CA GLU A 380 11.73 31.91 0.44
C GLU A 380 13.03 31.41 -0.18
#